data_9b6923e4036e931a20bbdf453f897a74
#
_entry.id   9b6923e4036e931a20bbdf453f897a74
#
_cell.length_a   1.000
_cell.length_b   1.000
_cell.length_c   1.000
_cell.angle_alpha   90.00
_cell.angle_beta   90.00
_cell.angle_gamma   90.00
#
_symmetry.space_group_name_H-M   'P 1'
#
loop_
_entity.id
_entity.type
_entity.pdbx_description
1 polymer ?
#
loop_
_entity_poly.entity_id
_entity_poly.type
_entity_poly.pdbx_seq_one_letter_code
_entity_poly.pdbx_strand_id
1 'polypeptide(L)'
;MRMGGQSSRFGIDAEQVPEAVATIQAAARLALRGLHVYGGTQCFDAASFVAHGRALAAQAEQWERELEVRFDELDLGGGFGMAVFAGDPVFDLDLCASGLRELLAEYDRPERRWFLELG
;
A
#
# COMPACT_ATOMS: atom_id res chain seq x y z
N MET A 1 -8.89 -10.64 0.76
CA MET A 1 -8.70 -9.53 -0.20
C MET A 1 -7.40 -9.73 -0.96
N ARG A 2 -7.46 -9.63 -2.24
CA ARG A 2 -6.24 -9.66 -3.05
C ARG A 2 -5.63 -8.27 -3.12
N MET A 3 -4.41 -8.15 -2.65
CA MET A 3 -3.64 -6.92 -2.78
C MET A 3 -2.73 -7.06 -3.99
N GLY A 4 -2.91 -6.20 -4.98
CA GLY A 4 -2.18 -6.28 -6.23
C GLY A 4 -2.95 -6.92 -7.39
N GLY A 5 -4.25 -7.19 -7.23
CA GLY A 5 -5.09 -7.67 -8.33
C GLY A 5 -4.87 -9.12 -8.70
N GLN A 6 -4.93 -9.43 -10.00
CA GLN A 6 -4.73 -10.79 -10.49
C GLN A 6 -3.27 -11.20 -10.44
N SER A 7 -3.02 -12.51 -10.51
CA SER A 7 -1.67 -13.07 -10.52
C SER A 7 -0.74 -12.28 -11.42
N SER A 8 0.32 -11.77 -10.85
CA SER A 8 1.28 -10.87 -11.50
C SER A 8 2.69 -11.43 -11.31
N ARG A 9 3.61 -10.99 -12.18
CA ARG A 9 5.03 -11.32 -12.03
C ARG A 9 5.67 -10.62 -10.85
N PHE A 10 4.99 -9.63 -10.31
CA PHE A 10 5.53 -8.77 -9.26
C PHE A 10 4.73 -8.99 -7.99
N GLY A 11 5.46 -9.01 -6.88
CA GLY A 11 4.84 -9.15 -5.58
C GLY A 11 4.37 -10.57 -5.29
N ILE A 12 3.65 -10.70 -4.21
CA ILE A 12 3.06 -11.97 -3.77
C ILE A 12 1.58 -11.77 -3.52
N ASP A 13 0.81 -12.83 -3.69
CA ASP A 13 -0.61 -12.79 -3.37
C ASP A 13 -0.83 -12.67 -1.86
N ALA A 14 -1.91 -12.02 -1.47
CA ALA A 14 -2.23 -11.79 -0.06
C ALA A 14 -2.25 -13.09 0.74
N GLU A 15 -2.73 -14.17 0.12
CA GLU A 15 -2.82 -15.48 0.78
C GLU A 15 -1.44 -16.08 1.08
N GLN A 16 -0.39 -15.62 0.39
CA GLN A 16 0.98 -16.10 0.57
C GLN A 16 1.80 -15.24 1.53
N VAL A 17 1.27 -14.11 1.97
CA VAL A 17 1.99 -13.21 2.87
C VAL A 17 2.40 -13.89 4.19
N PRO A 18 1.55 -14.68 4.86
CA PRO A 18 1.97 -15.36 6.08
C PRO A 18 3.20 -16.24 5.89
N GLU A 19 3.26 -16.99 4.78
CA GLU A 19 4.42 -17.83 4.47
C GLU A 19 5.67 -17.00 4.17
N ALA A 20 5.51 -15.92 3.42
CA ALA A 20 6.61 -15.00 3.11
C ALA A 20 7.17 -14.36 4.38
N VAL A 21 6.32 -13.93 5.28
CA VAL A 21 6.73 -13.35 6.58
C VAL A 21 7.52 -14.38 7.38
N ALA A 22 7.04 -15.61 7.49
CA ALA A 22 7.74 -16.67 8.18
C ALA A 22 9.12 -16.94 7.57
N THR A 23 9.22 -16.93 6.25
CA THR A 23 10.49 -17.12 5.53
C THR A 23 11.48 -16.01 5.85
N ILE A 24 11.01 -14.75 5.84
CA ILE A 24 11.87 -13.60 6.16
C ILE A 24 12.34 -13.66 7.60
N GLN A 25 11.45 -13.98 8.54
CA GLN A 25 11.80 -14.05 9.96
C GLN A 25 12.80 -15.15 10.26
N ALA A 26 12.77 -16.23 9.51
CA ALA A 26 13.73 -17.33 9.65
C ALA A 26 15.10 -17.00 9.03
N ALA A 27 15.19 -16.00 8.19
CA ALA A 27 16.41 -15.63 7.48
C ALA A 27 17.26 -14.70 8.33
N ALA A 28 18.47 -15.14 8.70
CA ALA A 28 19.34 -14.41 9.62
C ALA A 28 19.79 -13.04 9.10
N ARG A 29 19.75 -12.83 7.78
CA ARG A 29 20.26 -11.61 7.15
C ARG A 29 19.17 -10.69 6.61
N LEU A 30 17.91 -11.00 6.90
CA LEU A 30 16.80 -10.18 6.46
C LEU A 30 16.07 -9.60 7.66
N ALA A 31 15.54 -8.41 7.48
CA ALA A 31 14.69 -7.77 8.47
C ALA A 31 13.38 -7.37 7.80
N LEU A 32 12.27 -7.86 8.32
CA LEU A 32 10.96 -7.46 7.84
C LEU A 32 10.68 -6.03 8.31
N ARG A 33 10.39 -5.12 7.37
CA ARG A 33 10.14 -3.71 7.68
C ARG A 33 8.71 -3.31 7.43
N GLY A 34 8.09 -3.84 6.41
CA GLY A 34 6.76 -3.39 6.07
C GLY A 34 6.19 -4.05 4.82
N LEU A 35 5.22 -3.37 4.24
CA LEU A 35 4.48 -3.82 3.07
C LEU A 35 4.48 -2.73 2.01
N HIS A 36 4.46 -3.15 0.76
CA HIS A 36 4.30 -2.30 -0.40
C HIS A 36 3.21 -2.87 -1.31
N VAL A 37 2.39 -2.01 -1.84
CA VAL A 37 1.40 -2.39 -2.85
C VAL A 37 1.65 -1.59 -4.12
N TYR A 38 1.61 -2.29 -5.25
CA TYR A 38 1.69 -1.67 -6.57
C TYR A 38 0.33 -1.72 -7.23
N GLY A 39 -0.27 -0.54 -7.40
CA GLY A 39 -1.60 -0.42 -8.00
C GLY A 39 -1.61 -0.06 -9.47
N GLY A 40 -0.44 0.13 -10.07
CA GLY A 40 -0.31 0.49 -11.48
C GLY A 40 0.33 1.85 -11.71
N THR A 41 0.41 2.24 -12.98
CA THR A 41 0.85 3.57 -13.41
C THR A 41 -0.33 4.32 -14.01
N GLN A 42 -0.20 5.66 -14.15
CA GLN A 42 -1.25 6.52 -14.72
C GLN A 42 -2.60 6.32 -14.02
N CYS A 43 -2.56 6.28 -12.69
CA CYS A 43 -3.77 6.22 -11.89
C CYS A 43 -4.42 7.60 -11.83
N PHE A 44 -5.66 7.71 -12.34
CA PHE A 44 -6.42 8.96 -12.33
C PHE A 44 -7.52 8.98 -11.27
N ASP A 45 -7.78 7.86 -10.62
CA ASP A 45 -8.86 7.73 -9.64
C ASP A 45 -8.32 7.84 -8.22
N ALA A 46 -8.39 9.07 -7.68
CA ALA A 46 -7.92 9.35 -6.32
C ALA A 46 -8.71 8.56 -5.25
N ALA A 47 -10.01 8.39 -5.46
CA ALA A 47 -10.85 7.65 -4.50
C ALA A 47 -10.43 6.18 -4.43
N SER A 48 -10.17 5.56 -5.58
CA SER A 48 -9.66 4.17 -5.63
C SER A 48 -8.30 4.05 -4.98
N PHE A 49 -7.40 5.01 -5.21
CA PHE A 49 -6.09 5.01 -4.60
C PHE A 49 -6.19 5.04 -3.06
N VAL A 50 -6.99 5.94 -2.53
CA VAL A 50 -7.21 6.04 -1.08
C VAL A 50 -7.84 4.77 -0.52
N ALA A 51 -8.83 4.21 -1.23
CA ALA A 51 -9.48 2.97 -0.80
C ALA A 51 -8.50 1.79 -0.75
N HIS A 52 -7.61 1.67 -1.74
CA HIS A 52 -6.57 0.64 -1.75
C HIS A 52 -5.57 0.85 -0.61
N GLY A 53 -5.17 2.08 -0.34
CA GLY A 53 -4.29 2.41 0.78
C GLY A 53 -4.91 2.06 2.12
N ARG A 54 -6.19 2.37 2.30
CA ARG A 54 -6.93 2.02 3.50
C ARG A 54 -7.02 0.50 3.68
N ALA A 55 -7.27 -0.22 2.59
CA ALA A 55 -7.31 -1.68 2.62
C ALA A 55 -5.97 -2.28 3.01
N LEU A 56 -4.86 -1.73 2.50
CA LEU A 56 -3.51 -2.16 2.90
C LEU A 56 -3.27 -1.92 4.38
N ALA A 57 -3.61 -0.74 4.88
CA ALA A 57 -3.42 -0.41 6.29
C ALA A 57 -4.23 -1.34 7.21
N ALA A 58 -5.49 -1.58 6.88
CA ALA A 58 -6.34 -2.49 7.64
C ALA A 58 -5.80 -3.93 7.64
N GLN A 59 -5.36 -4.40 6.47
CA GLN A 59 -4.79 -5.73 6.31
C GLN A 59 -3.46 -5.84 7.06
N ALA A 60 -2.64 -4.79 7.03
CA ALA A 60 -1.39 -4.76 7.78
C ALA A 60 -1.64 -4.96 9.28
N GLU A 61 -2.60 -4.26 9.85
CA GLU A 61 -2.91 -4.40 11.27
C GLU A 61 -3.44 -5.80 11.58
N GLN A 62 -4.24 -6.38 10.70
CA GLN A 62 -4.72 -7.74 10.88
C GLN A 62 -3.57 -8.74 10.91
N TRP A 63 -2.65 -8.65 9.95
CA TRP A 63 -1.49 -9.54 9.91
C TRP A 63 -0.54 -9.30 11.09
N GLU A 64 -0.40 -8.06 11.54
CA GLU A 64 0.41 -7.79 12.75
C GLU A 64 -0.12 -8.56 13.95
N ARG A 65 -1.44 -8.61 14.11
CA ARG A 65 -2.05 -9.37 15.20
C ARG A 65 -1.93 -10.88 15.01
N GLU A 66 -2.20 -11.35 13.80
CA GLU A 66 -2.22 -12.78 13.49
C GLU A 66 -0.84 -13.41 13.47
N LEU A 67 0.15 -12.67 12.96
CA LEU A 67 1.50 -13.18 12.74
C LEU A 67 2.50 -12.72 13.82
N GLU A 68 2.06 -11.88 14.74
CA GLU A 68 2.89 -11.31 15.80
C GLU A 68 4.14 -10.61 15.25
N VAL A 69 3.93 -9.76 14.25
CA VAL A 69 4.98 -8.95 13.60
C VAL A 69 4.60 -7.49 13.61
N ARG A 70 5.53 -6.63 13.18
CA ARG A 70 5.30 -5.20 13.02
C ARG A 70 5.63 -4.79 11.59
N PHE A 71 4.75 -4.00 11.01
CA PHE A 71 4.98 -3.34 9.73
C PHE A 71 5.16 -1.85 9.99
N ASP A 72 6.39 -1.43 10.22
CA ASP A 72 6.70 -0.04 10.52
C ASP A 72 6.79 0.82 9.26
N GLU A 73 6.79 0.22 8.08
CA GLU A 73 6.80 0.91 6.81
C GLU A 73 5.64 0.43 5.95
N LEU A 74 4.79 1.36 5.52
CA LEU A 74 3.71 1.06 4.59
C LEU A 74 3.86 1.95 3.37
N ASP A 75 4.07 1.33 2.22
CA ASP A 75 4.20 2.01 0.94
C ASP A 75 2.91 1.81 0.15
N LEU A 76 2.18 2.89 -0.02
CA LEU A 76 0.87 2.86 -0.67
C LEU A 76 0.97 2.85 -2.19
N GLY A 77 2.18 2.91 -2.74
CA GLY A 77 2.38 3.03 -4.16
C GLY A 77 2.11 4.45 -4.65
N GLY A 78 1.52 4.57 -5.79
CA GLY A 78 1.25 5.89 -6.38
C GLY A 78 1.01 5.75 -7.86
N GLY A 79 1.91 6.36 -8.66
CA GLY A 79 1.76 6.34 -10.10
C GLY A 79 0.58 7.19 -10.55
N PHE A 80 0.41 8.37 -9.94
CA PHE A 80 -0.70 9.27 -10.27
C PHE A 80 -0.60 9.71 -11.73
N GLY A 81 -1.73 9.64 -12.42
CA GLY A 81 -1.79 10.02 -13.82
C GLY A 81 -1.61 11.52 -14.02
N MET A 82 -0.92 11.85 -15.10
CA MET A 82 -0.71 13.22 -15.54
C MET A 82 -1.44 13.42 -16.85
N ALA A 83 -2.25 14.48 -16.93
CA ALA A 83 -2.91 14.84 -18.17
C ALA A 83 -1.87 15.29 -19.19
N VAL A 84 -1.73 14.56 -20.30
CA VAL A 84 -0.79 14.85 -21.36
C VAL A 84 -1.50 15.40 -22.59
N PHE A 85 -2.72 14.95 -22.83
CA PHE A 85 -3.53 15.36 -23.97
C PHE A 85 -4.78 16.11 -23.53
N ALA A 86 -5.32 16.95 -24.40
CA ALA A 86 -6.60 17.60 -24.15
C ALA A 86 -7.68 16.51 -23.98
N GLY A 87 -8.46 16.63 -22.90
CA GLY A 87 -9.50 15.66 -22.59
C GLY A 87 -9.07 14.52 -21.67
N ASP A 88 -7.77 14.42 -21.34
CA ASP A 88 -7.33 13.46 -20.32
C ASP A 88 -7.94 13.78 -18.96
N PRO A 89 -8.23 12.76 -18.16
CA PRO A 89 -8.67 12.98 -16.78
C PRO A 89 -7.60 13.73 -15.98
N VAL A 90 -8.04 14.43 -14.95
CA VAL A 90 -7.15 15.10 -14.00
C VAL A 90 -7.26 14.38 -12.67
N PHE A 91 -6.12 14.01 -12.09
CA PHE A 91 -6.10 13.39 -10.77
C PHE A 91 -6.49 14.41 -9.71
N ASP A 92 -7.45 14.08 -8.88
CA ASP A 92 -7.95 14.98 -7.82
C ASP A 92 -7.04 14.90 -6.59
N LEU A 93 -6.04 15.79 -6.55
CA LEU A 93 -5.09 15.86 -5.45
C LEU A 93 -5.74 16.25 -4.13
N ASP A 94 -6.76 17.10 -4.15
CA ASP A 94 -7.45 17.52 -2.92
C ASP A 94 -8.22 16.36 -2.31
N LEU A 95 -8.91 15.59 -3.13
CA LEU A 95 -9.60 14.38 -2.68
C LEU A 95 -8.59 13.36 -2.11
N CYS A 96 -7.48 13.17 -2.80
CA CYS A 96 -6.41 12.28 -2.35
C CYS A 96 -5.85 12.72 -1.00
N ALA A 97 -5.51 13.99 -0.86
CA ALA A 97 -4.95 14.53 0.38
C ALA A 97 -5.94 14.41 1.54
N SER A 98 -7.20 14.72 1.29
CA SER A 98 -8.25 14.60 2.29
C SER A 98 -8.43 13.15 2.76
N GLY A 99 -8.49 12.22 1.81
CA GLY A 99 -8.62 10.80 2.10
C GLY A 99 -7.40 10.23 2.83
N LEU A 100 -6.20 10.67 2.47
CA LEU A 100 -4.98 10.24 3.15
C LEU A 100 -4.92 10.79 4.58
N ARG A 101 -5.39 12.01 4.82
CA ARG A 101 -5.48 12.55 6.19
C ARG A 101 -6.37 11.69 7.07
N GLU A 102 -7.52 11.29 6.56
CA GLU A 102 -8.43 10.40 7.29
C GLU A 102 -7.79 9.03 7.55
N LEU A 103 -7.11 8.49 6.54
CA LEU A 103 -6.39 7.21 6.67
C LEU A 103 -5.32 7.31 7.74
N LEU A 104 -4.51 8.35 7.72
CA LEU A 104 -3.46 8.55 8.71
C LEU A 104 -4.04 8.75 10.11
N ALA A 105 -5.13 9.49 10.25
CA ALA A 105 -5.78 9.69 11.54
C ALA A 105 -6.21 8.36 12.18
N GLU A 106 -6.55 7.38 11.35
CA GLU A 106 -7.01 6.07 11.83
C GLU A 106 -5.87 5.07 12.03
N TYR A 107 -4.85 5.08 11.17
CA TYR A 107 -3.85 4.02 11.11
C TYR A 107 -2.44 4.45 11.47
N ASP A 108 -2.17 5.75 11.58
CA ASP A 108 -0.82 6.18 11.94
C ASP A 108 -0.53 5.89 13.41
N ARG A 109 0.74 5.67 13.69
CA ARG A 109 1.24 5.45 15.06
C ARG A 109 2.70 5.87 15.14
N PRO A 110 3.25 6.08 16.36
CA PRO A 110 4.68 6.35 16.50
C PRO A 110 5.51 5.27 15.80
N GLU A 111 6.59 5.69 15.16
CA GLU A 111 7.55 4.84 14.44
C GLU A 111 7.06 4.32 13.09
N ARG A 112 5.78 4.41 12.77
CA ARG A 112 5.31 4.02 11.44
C ARG A 112 5.62 5.10 10.42
N ARG A 113 6.18 4.69 9.28
CA ARG A 113 6.46 5.56 8.15
C ARG A 113 5.60 5.19 6.96
N TRP A 114 5.15 6.19 6.25
CA TRP A 114 4.27 6.04 5.10
C TRP A 114 4.98 6.55 3.87
N PHE A 115 4.87 5.82 2.78
CA PHE A 115 5.54 6.14 1.53
C PHE A 115 4.53 6.24 0.41
N LEU A 116 4.79 7.18 -0.50
CA LEU A 116 4.12 7.30 -1.78
C LEU A 116 5.17 7.29 -2.88
N GLU A 117 4.84 6.65 -3.99
CA GLU A 117 5.72 6.57 -5.16
C GLU A 117 5.00 7.26 -6.32
N LEU A 118 5.25 8.53 -6.49
CA LEU A 118 4.48 9.36 -7.41
C LEU A 118 4.82 9.16 -8.89
N GLY A 119 5.96 8.58 -9.17
CA GLY A 119 6.37 8.30 -10.54
C GLY A 119 7.18 9.39 -11.21
#